data_1c417796fd57375241997e84e98eeb16
#
_entry.id   1c417796fd57375241997e84e98eeb16
#
_cell.length_a   1.000
_cell.length_b   1.000
_cell.length_c   1.000
_cell.angle_alpha   90.00
_cell.angle_beta   90.00
_cell.angle_gamma   90.00
#
_symmetry.space_group_name_H-M   'P 1'
#
loop_
_entity.id
_entity.type
_entity.pdbx_description
1 polymer ?
#
loop_
_entity_poly.entity_id
_entity_poly.type
_entity_poly.pdbx_seq_one_letter_code
_entity_poly.pdbx_strand_id
1 'polypeptide(L)'
;MEIDDCNRGGPREMEQDMTTAQYFLPLATYPDSSSGLIISNAVAFAGHYGAHLHACALTVAIPHIPNAWSSLLLDTPKMIEHAETLSRDRAATLVSAATNLAASAEVELSCRTVKTTLPLLHDTAATEARFFDLAILECIADVPDTRIVAEAVIFGSGRPAIIFPNKTLVGLIDHLVVAWDGSRAAARAVNDAKPFIHKAKRVSVLSLTGEKPLPETSGAHLAEILVSSGINASATVARFTSSSIGQSIQQTALELGADMLVMGGFGHSRLRDFVLGGATDGVLENPMLPVLMSH
;
A
#
# COMPACT_ATOMS: atom_id res chain seq x y z
N MET A 1 58.14 -38.25 5.85
CA MET A 1 57.74 -37.04 5.14
C MET A 1 56.23 -37.09 5.06
N GLU A 2 55.60 -36.65 6.18
CA GLU A 2 54.16 -36.67 6.43
C GLU A 2 53.52 -35.54 5.68
N ILE A 3 52.41 -35.82 4.99
CA ILE A 3 51.58 -34.83 4.32
C ILE A 3 50.35 -34.67 5.21
N ASP A 4 50.26 -33.51 5.81
CA ASP A 4 49.18 -33.08 6.70
C ASP A 4 47.84 -33.04 5.98
N ASP A 5 46.87 -33.52 6.71
CA ASP A 5 45.47 -33.72 6.38
C ASP A 5 44.74 -32.36 6.40
N CYS A 6 44.28 -31.92 5.23
CA CYS A 6 43.57 -30.65 5.06
C CYS A 6 42.11 -30.80 5.51
N ASN A 7 41.85 -30.27 6.65
CA ASN A 7 40.57 -30.12 7.37
C ASN A 7 39.41 -29.81 6.44
N ARG A 8 38.43 -30.70 6.34
CA ARG A 8 37.14 -30.54 5.67
C ARG A 8 36.25 -29.61 6.52
N GLY A 9 36.24 -28.36 6.15
CA GLY A 9 35.19 -27.43 6.59
C GLY A 9 33.84 -27.86 6.03
N GLY A 10 32.94 -28.35 6.87
CA GLY A 10 31.55 -28.58 6.51
C GLY A 10 30.86 -27.28 6.05
N PRO A 11 29.78 -27.39 5.26
CA PRO A 11 29.05 -26.22 4.83
C PRO A 11 28.55 -25.47 6.08
N ARG A 12 29.04 -24.24 6.25
CA ARG A 12 28.40 -23.28 7.16
C ARG A 12 27.00 -23.04 6.60
N GLU A 13 25.99 -23.46 7.35
CA GLU A 13 24.64 -22.97 7.16
C GLU A 13 24.73 -21.44 7.23
N MET A 14 24.60 -20.80 6.07
CA MET A 14 24.37 -19.37 6.03
C MET A 14 22.94 -19.17 6.55
N GLU A 15 22.82 -18.96 7.84
CA GLU A 15 21.67 -18.28 8.42
C GLU A 15 21.56 -16.96 7.65
N GLN A 16 20.64 -16.90 6.69
CA GLN A 16 20.29 -15.64 6.05
C GLN A 16 19.73 -14.76 7.17
N ASP A 17 20.51 -13.79 7.56
CA ASP A 17 20.10 -12.69 8.41
C ASP A 17 19.01 -11.92 7.63
N MET A 18 17.76 -12.43 7.74
CA MET A 18 16.61 -11.83 7.08
C MET A 18 16.30 -10.53 7.81
N THR A 19 16.76 -9.42 7.24
CA THR A 19 16.40 -8.10 7.75
C THR A 19 14.86 -7.98 7.81
N THR A 20 14.35 -7.66 8.99
CA THR A 20 12.91 -7.47 9.22
C THR A 20 12.38 -6.35 8.33
N ALA A 21 11.37 -6.64 7.53
CA ALA A 21 10.75 -5.64 6.65
C ALA A 21 10.12 -4.50 7.45
N GLN A 22 10.25 -3.28 6.96
CA GLN A 22 9.81 -2.06 7.63
C GLN A 22 8.57 -1.51 6.91
N TYR A 23 7.40 -1.58 7.55
CA TYR A 23 6.13 -1.13 6.98
C TYR A 23 5.70 0.20 7.58
N PHE A 24 5.25 1.11 6.74
CA PHE A 24 4.86 2.46 7.10
C PHE A 24 3.34 2.63 7.10
N LEU A 25 2.78 3.15 8.19
CA LEU A 25 1.37 3.45 8.34
C LEU A 25 1.18 4.95 8.62
N PRO A 26 0.90 5.79 7.62
CA PRO A 26 0.50 7.17 7.85
C PRO A 26 -0.91 7.22 8.43
N LEU A 27 -1.08 8.00 9.49
CA LEU A 27 -2.35 8.21 10.17
C LEU A 27 -2.73 9.69 10.07
N ALA A 28 -3.67 10.01 9.20
CA ALA A 28 -4.24 11.36 9.11
C ALA A 28 -5.07 11.66 10.36
N THR A 29 -5.04 12.92 10.80
CA THR A 29 -5.77 13.36 12.00
C THR A 29 -6.77 14.48 11.71
N TYR A 30 -6.68 15.11 10.53
CA TYR A 30 -7.51 16.24 10.13
C TYR A 30 -7.51 16.38 8.58
N PRO A 31 -8.59 16.83 7.93
CA PRO A 31 -9.90 17.12 8.53
C PRO A 31 -10.61 15.86 9.05
N ASP A 32 -10.46 14.74 8.34
CA ASP A 32 -10.93 13.44 8.78
C ASP A 32 -9.80 12.64 9.42
N SER A 33 -10.16 11.85 10.42
CA SER A 33 -9.22 10.97 11.11
C SER A 33 -9.16 9.64 10.39
N SER A 34 -7.96 9.07 10.25
CA SER A 34 -7.81 7.68 9.83
C SER A 34 -8.67 6.76 10.67
N SER A 35 -9.17 5.70 10.04
CA SER A 35 -10.08 4.75 10.67
C SER A 35 -9.34 3.81 11.64
N GLY A 36 -10.03 3.34 12.68
CA GLY A 36 -9.51 2.25 13.51
C GLY A 36 -9.31 0.95 12.72
N LEU A 37 -10.03 0.81 11.61
CA LEU A 37 -9.96 -0.37 10.75
C LEU A 37 -8.64 -0.48 10.02
N ILE A 38 -8.06 0.64 9.54
CA ILE A 38 -6.75 0.59 8.89
C ILE A 38 -5.65 0.18 9.88
N ILE A 39 -5.75 0.58 11.15
CA ILE A 39 -4.81 0.16 12.20
C ILE A 39 -4.91 -1.35 12.39
N SER A 40 -6.14 -1.89 12.49
CA SER A 40 -6.36 -3.32 12.65
C SER A 40 -5.82 -4.12 11.47
N ASN A 41 -6.09 -3.66 10.25
CA ASN A 41 -5.60 -4.30 9.03
C ASN A 41 -4.06 -4.23 8.93
N ALA A 42 -3.45 -3.09 9.28
CA ALA A 42 -2.01 -2.91 9.26
C ALA A 42 -1.30 -3.80 10.27
N VAL A 43 -1.81 -3.90 11.49
CA VAL A 43 -1.26 -4.79 12.54
C VAL A 43 -1.38 -6.26 12.11
N ALA A 44 -2.57 -6.69 11.63
CA ALA A 44 -2.77 -8.06 11.17
C ALA A 44 -1.85 -8.39 9.98
N PHE A 45 -1.69 -7.46 9.03
CA PHE A 45 -0.83 -7.63 7.87
C PHE A 45 0.65 -7.69 8.27
N ALA A 46 1.12 -6.76 9.10
CA ALA A 46 2.50 -6.75 9.59
C ALA A 46 2.83 -8.04 10.38
N GLY A 47 1.94 -8.47 11.27
CA GLY A 47 2.09 -9.73 12.02
C GLY A 47 2.15 -10.95 11.11
N HIS A 48 1.30 -11.01 10.07
CA HIS A 48 1.32 -12.11 9.11
C HIS A 48 2.66 -12.21 8.37
N TYR A 49 3.28 -11.08 8.04
CA TYR A 49 4.55 -11.05 7.30
C TYR A 49 5.79 -10.93 8.21
N GLY A 50 5.62 -10.83 9.52
CA GLY A 50 6.73 -10.66 10.47
C GLY A 50 7.47 -9.35 10.28
N ALA A 51 6.74 -8.29 9.92
CA ALA A 51 7.31 -6.98 9.66
C ALA A 51 7.21 -6.06 10.87
N HIS A 52 8.15 -5.13 11.00
CA HIS A 52 8.06 -4.03 11.96
C HIS A 52 7.14 -2.94 11.39
N LEU A 53 6.12 -2.55 12.15
CA LEU A 53 5.16 -1.52 11.75
C LEU A 53 5.58 -0.16 12.31
N HIS A 54 5.59 0.87 11.46
CA HIS A 54 5.88 2.25 11.84
C HIS A 54 4.65 3.13 11.63
N ALA A 55 3.91 3.38 12.70
CA ALA A 55 2.76 4.28 12.68
C ALA A 55 3.21 5.73 12.85
N CYS A 56 2.80 6.59 11.92
CA CYS A 56 3.12 8.00 11.91
C CYS A 56 1.86 8.86 11.92
N ALA A 57 1.51 9.44 13.07
CA ALA A 57 0.39 10.37 13.17
C ALA A 57 0.77 11.74 12.58
N LEU A 58 0.05 12.18 11.56
CA LEU A 58 0.26 13.45 10.88
C LEU A 58 -0.64 14.51 11.52
N THR A 59 -0.07 15.35 12.39
CA THR A 59 -0.80 16.47 13.01
C THR A 59 -0.68 17.73 12.18
N VAL A 60 -1.74 18.55 12.19
CA VAL A 60 -1.77 19.75 11.38
C VAL A 60 -1.39 21.00 12.17
N ALA A 61 -0.68 21.90 11.50
CA ALA A 61 -0.50 23.28 11.89
C ALA A 61 -1.22 24.17 10.87
N ILE A 62 -2.03 25.06 11.32
CA ILE A 62 -2.77 26.00 10.47
C ILE A 62 -2.08 27.37 10.57
N PRO A 63 -1.42 27.87 9.51
CA PRO A 63 -0.76 29.15 9.55
C PRO A 63 -1.74 30.28 9.85
N HIS A 64 -1.43 31.12 10.84
CA HIS A 64 -2.20 32.30 11.14
C HIS A 64 -1.91 33.37 10.09
N ILE A 65 -2.85 33.61 9.17
CA ILE A 65 -2.76 34.72 8.22
C ILE A 65 -3.57 35.88 8.80
N PRO A 66 -2.91 36.94 9.29
CA PRO A 66 -3.61 38.08 9.85
C PRO A 66 -4.37 38.80 8.74
N ASN A 67 -5.69 38.79 8.82
CA ASN A 67 -6.56 39.52 7.92
C ASN A 67 -7.52 40.40 8.74
N ALA A 68 -7.41 41.69 8.57
CA ALA A 68 -8.17 42.68 9.35
C ALA A 68 -9.70 42.53 9.25
N TRP A 69 -10.20 41.90 8.19
CA TRP A 69 -11.64 41.71 7.99
C TRP A 69 -12.19 40.38 8.57
N SER A 70 -11.33 39.37 8.68
CA SER A 70 -11.75 38.05 9.21
C SER A 70 -11.98 38.08 10.72
N SER A 71 -11.26 38.95 11.45
CA SER A 71 -11.41 39.10 12.91
C SER A 71 -12.71 39.76 13.34
N LEU A 72 -13.44 40.37 12.41
CA LEU A 72 -14.70 41.09 12.72
C LEU A 72 -15.95 40.18 12.67
N LEU A 73 -15.86 39.08 11.90
CA LEU A 73 -17.03 38.20 11.65
C LEU A 73 -16.82 36.74 12.16
N LEU A 74 -15.57 36.30 12.28
CA LEU A 74 -15.25 34.94 12.71
C LEU A 74 -14.07 34.98 13.70
N ASP A 75 -14.16 34.26 14.81
CA ASP A 75 -13.07 34.09 15.76
C ASP A 75 -12.05 33.07 15.19
N THR A 76 -11.42 33.46 14.07
CA THR A 76 -10.45 32.63 13.34
C THR A 76 -9.35 32.03 14.25
N PRO A 77 -8.76 32.78 15.22
CA PRO A 77 -7.77 32.21 16.13
C PRO A 77 -8.30 31.02 16.94
N LYS A 78 -9.50 31.11 17.48
CA LYS A 78 -10.12 29.99 18.23
C LYS A 78 -10.44 28.80 17.33
N MET A 79 -10.87 29.05 16.10
CA MET A 79 -11.11 27.97 15.14
C MET A 79 -9.81 27.22 14.79
N ILE A 80 -8.72 27.94 14.60
CA ILE A 80 -7.39 27.35 14.37
C ILE A 80 -6.95 26.52 15.58
N GLU A 81 -7.02 27.12 16.78
CA GLU A 81 -6.64 26.44 18.03
C GLU A 81 -7.48 25.17 18.24
N HIS A 82 -8.78 25.23 17.97
CA HIS A 82 -9.67 24.08 18.06
C HIS A 82 -9.28 22.97 17.06
N ALA A 83 -9.03 23.31 15.81
CA ALA A 83 -8.65 22.35 14.78
C ALA A 83 -7.28 21.68 15.09
N GLU A 84 -6.29 22.45 15.54
CA GLU A 84 -4.99 21.92 15.94
C GLU A 84 -5.08 21.05 17.21
N THR A 85 -5.94 21.42 18.16
CA THR A 85 -6.19 20.64 19.38
C THR A 85 -6.85 19.32 19.02
N LEU A 86 -7.93 19.36 18.22
CA LEU A 86 -8.61 18.17 17.72
C LEU A 86 -7.65 17.23 16.98
N SER A 87 -6.77 17.78 16.16
CA SER A 87 -5.75 17.00 15.43
C SER A 87 -4.78 16.29 16.41
N ARG A 88 -4.32 16.99 17.46
CA ARG A 88 -3.44 16.38 18.49
C ARG A 88 -4.15 15.29 19.29
N ASP A 89 -5.40 15.52 19.70
CA ASP A 89 -6.18 14.56 20.48
C ASP A 89 -6.46 13.28 19.66
N ARG A 90 -6.80 13.45 18.37
CA ARG A 90 -6.96 12.33 17.44
C ARG A 90 -5.64 11.56 17.23
N ALA A 91 -4.51 12.27 17.11
CA ALA A 91 -3.20 11.63 17.02
C ALA A 91 -2.91 10.76 18.25
N ALA A 92 -3.13 11.28 19.45
CA ALA A 92 -2.96 10.52 20.69
C ALA A 92 -3.86 9.29 20.74
N THR A 93 -5.12 9.42 20.31
CA THR A 93 -6.09 8.30 20.22
C THR A 93 -5.64 7.23 19.24
N LEU A 94 -5.24 7.61 18.02
CA LEU A 94 -4.78 6.68 17.01
C LEU A 94 -3.49 5.94 17.42
N VAL A 95 -2.52 6.66 17.97
CA VAL A 95 -1.28 6.08 18.48
C VAL A 95 -1.55 5.09 19.62
N SER A 96 -2.43 5.45 20.56
CA SER A 96 -2.83 4.56 21.65
C SER A 96 -3.52 3.30 21.12
N ALA A 97 -4.43 3.45 20.17
CA ALA A 97 -5.11 2.32 19.53
C ALA A 97 -4.12 1.38 18.82
N ALA A 98 -3.18 1.94 18.05
CA ALA A 98 -2.15 1.17 17.36
C ALA A 98 -1.25 0.42 18.35
N THR A 99 -0.81 1.10 19.43
CA THR A 99 0.05 0.50 20.46
C THR A 99 -0.64 -0.66 21.16
N ASN A 100 -1.89 -0.49 21.58
CA ASN A 100 -2.65 -1.52 22.26
C ASN A 100 -2.89 -2.74 21.36
N LEU A 101 -3.23 -2.50 20.11
CA LEU A 101 -3.52 -3.56 19.15
C LEU A 101 -2.25 -4.33 18.79
N ALA A 102 -1.15 -3.64 18.51
CA ALA A 102 0.14 -4.26 18.21
C ALA A 102 0.66 -5.10 19.37
N ALA A 103 0.54 -4.59 20.62
CA ALA A 103 0.91 -5.35 21.81
C ALA A 103 0.07 -6.63 21.98
N SER A 104 -1.25 -6.56 21.70
CA SER A 104 -2.14 -7.72 21.78
C SER A 104 -1.87 -8.77 20.69
N ALA A 105 -1.34 -8.34 19.55
CA ALA A 105 -1.01 -9.19 18.40
C ALA A 105 0.47 -9.58 18.34
N GLU A 106 1.27 -9.21 19.34
CA GLU A 106 2.73 -9.43 19.38
C GLU A 106 3.47 -8.91 18.15
N VAL A 107 3.00 -7.77 17.60
CA VAL A 107 3.61 -7.10 16.46
C VAL A 107 4.54 -5.99 16.94
N GLU A 108 5.76 -5.97 16.40
CA GLU A 108 6.72 -4.91 16.68
C GLU A 108 6.22 -3.59 16.09
N LEU A 109 6.06 -2.55 16.91
CA LEU A 109 5.52 -1.26 16.53
C LEU A 109 6.39 -0.12 17.02
N SER A 110 6.68 0.83 16.14
CA SER A 110 7.21 2.16 16.47
C SER A 110 6.18 3.22 16.13
N CYS A 111 5.97 4.16 17.04
CA CYS A 111 5.05 5.27 16.82
C CYS A 111 5.78 6.60 16.84
N ARG A 112 5.41 7.51 15.93
CA ARG A 112 5.86 8.90 15.95
C ARG A 112 4.75 9.86 15.51
N THR A 113 4.94 11.13 15.82
CA THR A 113 4.06 12.21 15.37
C THR A 113 4.87 13.20 14.56
N VAL A 114 4.37 13.54 13.38
CA VAL A 114 4.96 14.55 12.50
C VAL A 114 3.97 15.69 12.34
N LYS A 115 4.43 16.92 12.61
CA LYS A 115 3.63 18.13 12.44
C LYS A 115 3.82 18.67 11.03
N THR A 116 2.73 18.90 10.31
CA THR A 116 2.74 19.45 8.95
C THR A 116 1.67 20.53 8.80
N THR A 117 1.67 21.26 7.69
CA THR A 117 0.55 22.14 7.36
C THR A 117 -0.49 21.37 6.55
N LEU A 118 -1.74 21.73 6.66
CA LEU A 118 -2.83 21.01 5.99
C LEU A 118 -2.61 20.82 4.48
N PRO A 119 -2.16 21.82 3.70
CA PRO A 119 -1.88 21.65 2.27
C PRO A 119 -0.73 20.68 1.96
N LEU A 120 0.17 20.42 2.92
CA LEU A 120 1.35 19.55 2.74
C LEU A 120 1.18 18.17 3.40
N LEU A 121 0.01 17.85 3.94
CA LEU A 121 -0.21 16.61 4.68
C LEU A 121 0.10 15.38 3.81
N HIS A 122 -0.44 15.32 2.61
CA HIS A 122 -0.24 14.22 1.67
C HIS A 122 1.21 14.15 1.14
N ASP A 123 1.85 15.30 0.88
CA ASP A 123 3.28 15.33 0.48
C ASP A 123 4.19 14.88 1.62
N THR A 124 3.83 15.23 2.87
CA THR A 124 4.53 14.76 4.06
C THR A 124 4.42 13.24 4.19
N ALA A 125 3.22 12.67 4.01
CA ALA A 125 3.02 11.22 4.03
C ALA A 125 3.88 10.53 2.96
N ALA A 126 3.91 11.06 1.73
CA ALA A 126 4.73 10.52 0.65
C ALA A 126 6.23 10.61 0.94
N THR A 127 6.70 11.72 1.52
CA THR A 127 8.11 11.91 1.88
C THR A 127 8.53 10.96 2.98
N GLU A 128 7.70 10.79 4.00
CA GLU A 128 7.95 9.87 5.10
C GLU A 128 7.97 8.40 4.64
N ALA A 129 7.11 8.02 3.71
CA ALA A 129 7.05 6.67 3.16
C ALA A 129 8.35 6.24 2.46
N ARG A 130 9.18 7.17 1.99
CA ARG A 130 10.46 6.88 1.29
C ARG A 130 11.45 6.05 2.10
N PHE A 131 11.37 6.11 3.41
CA PHE A 131 12.32 5.44 4.31
C PHE A 131 11.96 3.99 4.62
N PHE A 132 10.83 3.50 4.11
CA PHE A 132 10.29 2.18 4.44
C PHE A 132 10.18 1.29 3.20
N ASP A 133 9.98 -0.01 3.42
CA ASP A 133 9.90 -0.99 2.33
C ASP A 133 8.53 -0.99 1.67
N LEU A 134 7.48 -0.68 2.45
CA LEU A 134 6.09 -0.70 2.03
C LEU A 134 5.28 0.35 2.81
N ALA A 135 4.37 1.05 2.14
CA ALA A 135 3.35 1.86 2.80
C ALA A 135 2.01 1.10 2.89
N ILE A 136 1.34 1.23 4.02
CA ILE A 136 -0.01 0.68 4.24
C ILE A 136 -0.98 1.85 4.32
N LEU A 137 -1.97 1.85 3.43
CA LEU A 137 -2.87 2.98 3.21
C LEU A 137 -4.33 2.52 3.26
N GLU A 138 -5.21 3.39 3.71
CA GLU A 138 -6.64 3.22 3.46
C GLU A 138 -7.07 4.05 2.25
N CYS A 139 -8.07 3.57 1.53
CA CYS A 139 -8.78 4.35 0.53
C CYS A 139 -10.27 4.03 0.66
N ILE A 140 -11.05 5.03 1.03
CA ILE A 140 -12.47 4.92 1.32
C ILE A 140 -13.24 5.72 0.27
N ALA A 141 -14.15 5.07 -0.46
CA ALA A 141 -14.83 5.63 -1.62
C ALA A 141 -15.50 7.00 -1.35
N ASP A 142 -16.10 7.18 -0.18
CA ASP A 142 -16.82 8.41 0.17
C ASP A 142 -15.99 9.42 1.00
N VAL A 143 -14.67 9.18 1.14
CA VAL A 143 -13.73 10.03 1.89
C VAL A 143 -12.57 10.43 0.99
N PRO A 144 -12.71 11.54 0.22
CA PRO A 144 -11.73 11.94 -0.80
C PRO A 144 -10.30 12.11 -0.29
N ASP A 145 -10.13 12.56 0.95
CA ASP A 145 -8.81 12.81 1.54
C ASP A 145 -7.98 11.53 1.67
N THR A 146 -8.62 10.37 1.91
CA THR A 146 -7.92 9.08 1.95
C THR A 146 -7.34 8.73 0.59
N ARG A 147 -8.05 9.01 -0.48
CA ARG A 147 -7.60 8.81 -1.86
C ARG A 147 -6.44 9.76 -2.19
N ILE A 148 -6.51 11.03 -1.80
CA ILE A 148 -5.45 12.02 -2.05
C ILE A 148 -4.14 11.57 -1.38
N VAL A 149 -4.20 11.10 -0.14
CA VAL A 149 -3.03 10.55 0.56
C VAL A 149 -2.50 9.31 -0.15
N ALA A 150 -3.38 8.39 -0.56
CA ALA A 150 -2.99 7.18 -1.27
C ALA A 150 -2.27 7.50 -2.60
N GLU A 151 -2.84 8.40 -3.40
CA GLU A 151 -2.23 8.86 -4.65
C GLU A 151 -0.85 9.51 -4.42
N ALA A 152 -0.75 10.42 -3.44
CA ALA A 152 0.51 11.07 -3.12
C ALA A 152 1.60 10.07 -2.73
N VAL A 153 1.28 9.08 -1.90
CA VAL A 153 2.24 8.05 -1.48
C VAL A 153 2.62 7.14 -2.62
N ILE A 154 1.65 6.62 -3.39
CA ILE A 154 1.92 5.70 -4.51
C ILE A 154 2.83 6.37 -5.56
N PHE A 155 2.57 7.62 -5.90
CA PHE A 155 3.28 8.31 -6.99
C PHE A 155 4.45 9.18 -6.52
N GLY A 156 4.48 9.58 -5.26
CA GLY A 156 5.50 10.49 -4.72
C GLY A 156 6.54 9.83 -3.84
N SER A 157 6.30 8.63 -3.30
CA SER A 157 7.26 7.97 -2.41
C SER A 157 8.37 7.20 -3.14
N GLY A 158 8.06 6.61 -4.30
CA GLY A 158 8.95 5.66 -4.99
C GLY A 158 9.00 4.28 -4.31
N ARG A 159 8.05 4.00 -3.42
CA ARG A 159 7.89 2.74 -2.71
C ARG A 159 6.57 2.07 -3.06
N PRO A 160 6.48 0.74 -3.00
CA PRO A 160 5.20 0.06 -3.14
C PRO A 160 4.26 0.46 -2.00
N ALA A 161 2.96 0.46 -2.30
CA ALA A 161 1.93 0.70 -1.31
C ALA A 161 0.84 -0.37 -1.37
N ILE A 162 0.34 -0.80 -0.22
CA ILE A 162 -0.89 -1.60 -0.15
C ILE A 162 -2.02 -0.70 0.29
N ILE A 163 -3.08 -0.72 -0.50
CA ILE A 163 -4.32 -0.01 -0.25
C ILE A 163 -5.31 -1.00 0.33
N PHE A 164 -5.79 -0.72 1.54
CA PHE A 164 -6.88 -1.47 2.13
C PHE A 164 -8.22 -0.78 1.85
N PRO A 165 -9.23 -1.53 1.40
CA PRO A 165 -10.60 -1.04 1.35
C PRO A 165 -11.14 -0.85 2.78
N ASN A 166 -12.27 -0.16 2.91
CA ASN A 166 -12.98 -0.03 4.19
C ASN A 166 -13.66 -1.35 4.59
N LYS A 167 -12.85 -2.39 4.72
CA LYS A 167 -13.25 -3.75 5.11
C LYS A 167 -12.17 -4.38 5.98
N THR A 168 -12.59 -5.20 6.93
CA THR A 168 -11.66 -5.97 7.76
C THR A 168 -10.90 -6.99 6.91
N LEU A 169 -9.58 -7.07 7.11
CA LEU A 169 -8.78 -8.15 6.57
C LEU A 169 -9.20 -9.45 7.26
N VAL A 170 -9.72 -10.38 6.49
CA VAL A 170 -10.18 -11.68 7.00
C VAL A 170 -9.24 -12.77 6.49
N GLY A 171 -8.60 -13.47 7.42
CA GLY A 171 -7.72 -14.58 7.09
C GLY A 171 -6.34 -14.18 6.59
N LEU A 172 -5.64 -15.16 6.02
CA LEU A 172 -4.32 -15.00 5.45
C LEU A 172 -4.41 -14.61 3.98
N ILE A 173 -3.38 -13.96 3.47
CA ILE A 173 -3.25 -13.67 2.04
C ILE A 173 -2.58 -14.88 1.39
N ASP A 174 -3.42 -15.84 1.00
CA ASP A 174 -3.01 -17.12 0.42
C ASP A 174 -3.06 -17.13 -1.11
N HIS A 175 -3.97 -16.32 -1.70
CA HIS A 175 -4.12 -16.22 -3.15
C HIS A 175 -3.92 -14.80 -3.64
N LEU A 176 -2.84 -14.57 -4.40
CA LEU A 176 -2.59 -13.31 -5.09
C LEU A 176 -3.03 -13.37 -6.54
N VAL A 177 -3.68 -12.30 -6.99
CA VAL A 177 -3.90 -12.06 -8.42
C VAL A 177 -2.99 -10.93 -8.88
N VAL A 178 -2.18 -11.18 -9.90
CA VAL A 178 -1.33 -10.19 -10.55
C VAL A 178 -2.03 -9.69 -11.80
N ALA A 179 -2.44 -8.42 -11.83
CA ALA A 179 -2.92 -7.78 -13.04
C ALA A 179 -1.76 -7.48 -13.98
N TRP A 180 -1.72 -8.17 -15.12
CA TRP A 180 -0.60 -8.11 -16.05
C TRP A 180 -1.01 -7.52 -17.40
N ASP A 181 -0.45 -6.35 -17.72
CA ASP A 181 -0.62 -5.66 -19.00
C ASP A 181 0.69 -5.53 -19.80
N GLY A 182 1.75 -6.22 -19.37
CA GLY A 182 3.08 -6.15 -19.99
C GLY A 182 3.82 -4.82 -19.78
N SER A 183 3.28 -3.89 -19.00
CA SER A 183 3.90 -2.59 -18.74
C SER A 183 5.09 -2.68 -17.78
N ARG A 184 5.93 -1.64 -17.80
CA ARG A 184 7.02 -1.51 -16.83
C ARG A 184 6.50 -1.39 -15.40
N ALA A 185 5.36 -0.72 -15.20
CA ALA A 185 4.75 -0.59 -13.88
C ALA A 185 4.23 -1.95 -13.36
N ALA A 186 3.61 -2.76 -14.22
CA ALA A 186 3.22 -4.12 -13.84
C ALA A 186 4.43 -5.01 -13.50
N ALA A 187 5.50 -4.93 -14.30
CA ALA A 187 6.75 -5.65 -14.01
C ALA A 187 7.39 -5.18 -12.68
N ARG A 188 7.34 -3.87 -12.39
CA ARG A 188 7.76 -3.31 -11.12
C ARG A 188 6.93 -3.86 -9.96
N ALA A 189 5.60 -3.86 -10.10
CA ALA A 189 4.70 -4.36 -9.07
C ALA A 189 4.93 -5.85 -8.76
N VAL A 190 5.18 -6.68 -9.77
CA VAL A 190 5.55 -8.09 -9.58
C VAL A 190 6.86 -8.21 -8.78
N ASN A 191 7.87 -7.38 -9.10
CA ASN A 191 9.13 -7.40 -8.37
C ASN A 191 8.97 -6.97 -6.91
N ASP A 192 8.23 -5.90 -6.66
CA ASP A 192 8.00 -5.36 -5.32
C ASP A 192 7.07 -6.28 -4.49
N ALA A 193 6.22 -7.07 -5.17
CA ALA A 193 5.36 -8.07 -4.54
C ALA A 193 6.05 -9.42 -4.25
N LYS A 194 7.32 -9.62 -4.58
CA LYS A 194 8.03 -10.91 -4.38
C LYS A 194 7.90 -11.49 -2.97
N PRO A 195 8.04 -10.71 -1.87
CA PRO A 195 7.88 -11.26 -0.52
C PRO A 195 6.49 -11.89 -0.29
N PHE A 196 5.47 -11.30 -0.89
CA PHE A 196 4.09 -11.77 -0.81
C PHE A 196 3.84 -12.95 -1.73
N ILE A 197 4.36 -12.89 -2.98
CA ILE A 197 4.27 -13.97 -3.99
C ILE A 197 4.90 -15.25 -3.44
N HIS A 198 6.06 -15.18 -2.79
CA HIS A 198 6.75 -16.35 -2.24
C HIS A 198 6.02 -16.98 -1.05
N LYS A 199 5.26 -16.19 -0.31
CA LYS A 199 4.48 -16.66 0.84
C LYS A 199 3.10 -17.17 0.47
N ALA A 200 2.56 -16.77 -0.68
CA ALA A 200 1.25 -17.17 -1.15
C ALA A 200 1.18 -18.66 -1.51
N LYS A 201 0.04 -19.27 -1.27
CA LYS A 201 -0.24 -20.65 -1.70
C LYS A 201 -0.52 -20.76 -3.20
N ARG A 202 -1.02 -19.66 -3.80
CA ARG A 202 -1.40 -19.59 -5.22
C ARG A 202 -1.23 -18.18 -5.77
N VAL A 203 -0.79 -18.09 -7.02
CA VAL A 203 -0.70 -16.84 -7.78
C VAL A 203 -1.42 -17.00 -9.11
N SER A 204 -2.33 -16.09 -9.44
CA SER A 204 -2.96 -16.04 -10.75
C SER A 204 -2.52 -14.80 -11.52
N VAL A 205 -1.96 -14.97 -12.68
CA VAL A 205 -1.59 -13.88 -13.59
C VAL A 205 -2.80 -13.57 -14.46
N LEU A 206 -3.48 -12.44 -14.20
CA LEU A 206 -4.67 -12.00 -14.90
C LEU A 206 -4.32 -10.99 -15.98
N SER A 207 -4.64 -11.30 -17.22
CA SER A 207 -4.58 -10.36 -18.36
C SER A 207 -5.99 -10.06 -18.86
N LEU A 208 -6.33 -8.77 -18.97
CA LEU A 208 -7.59 -8.34 -19.58
C LEU A 208 -7.38 -8.05 -21.07
N THR A 209 -8.24 -8.62 -21.90
CA THR A 209 -8.26 -8.36 -23.36
C THR A 209 -9.33 -7.35 -23.73
N GLY A 210 -9.05 -6.54 -24.76
CA GLY A 210 -10.00 -5.58 -25.33
C GLY A 210 -9.61 -4.12 -25.16
N GLU A 211 -8.60 -3.79 -24.34
CA GLU A 211 -8.10 -2.41 -24.16
C GLU A 211 -6.81 -2.14 -24.93
N LYS A 212 -5.85 -3.03 -24.82
CA LYS A 212 -4.51 -2.88 -25.44
C LYS A 212 -4.15 -4.13 -26.24
N PRO A 213 -3.38 -3.98 -27.32
CA PRO A 213 -2.81 -5.13 -27.99
C PRO A 213 -1.73 -5.76 -27.10
N LEU A 214 -2.11 -6.66 -26.22
CA LEU A 214 -1.21 -7.50 -25.45
C LEU A 214 -1.20 -8.89 -26.11
N PRO A 215 -0.03 -9.49 -26.40
CA PRO A 215 0.03 -10.88 -26.81
C PRO A 215 -0.66 -11.76 -25.76
N GLU A 216 -1.62 -12.59 -26.17
CA GLU A 216 -2.35 -13.48 -25.26
C GLU A 216 -1.43 -14.39 -24.44
N THR A 217 -0.24 -14.68 -24.98
CA THR A 217 0.82 -15.48 -24.34
C THR A 217 1.60 -14.72 -23.27
N SER A 218 1.49 -13.38 -23.18
CA SER A 218 2.32 -12.58 -22.28
C SER A 218 2.11 -12.93 -20.81
N GLY A 219 0.87 -13.08 -20.37
CA GLY A 219 0.53 -13.51 -19.00
C GLY A 219 0.95 -14.95 -18.73
N ALA A 220 0.81 -15.84 -19.72
CA ALA A 220 1.25 -17.23 -19.63
C ALA A 220 2.78 -17.30 -19.44
N HIS A 221 3.54 -16.51 -20.20
CA HIS A 221 4.98 -16.46 -20.05
C HIS A 221 5.42 -16.01 -18.64
N LEU A 222 4.76 -14.97 -18.06
CA LEU A 222 5.04 -14.58 -16.68
C LEU A 222 4.72 -15.71 -15.70
N ALA A 223 3.60 -16.41 -15.87
CA ALA A 223 3.24 -17.55 -15.02
C ALA A 223 4.26 -18.68 -15.11
N GLU A 224 4.78 -19.00 -16.29
CA GLU A 224 5.84 -19.98 -16.51
C GLU A 224 7.14 -19.59 -15.76
N ILE A 225 7.53 -18.32 -15.80
CA ILE A 225 8.70 -17.82 -15.05
C ILE A 225 8.49 -17.96 -13.54
N LEU A 226 7.29 -17.63 -13.04
CA LEU A 226 6.95 -17.82 -11.61
C LEU A 226 6.99 -19.30 -11.22
N VAL A 227 6.44 -20.19 -12.05
CA VAL A 227 6.50 -21.64 -11.83
C VAL A 227 7.94 -22.15 -11.81
N SER A 228 8.80 -21.69 -12.73
CA SER A 228 10.22 -22.04 -12.75
C SER A 228 10.97 -21.60 -11.48
N SER A 229 10.43 -20.60 -10.78
CA SER A 229 10.94 -20.09 -9.50
C SER A 229 10.30 -20.79 -8.28
N GLY A 230 9.55 -21.88 -8.50
CA GLY A 230 8.90 -22.66 -7.44
C GLY A 230 7.57 -22.11 -6.94
N ILE A 231 6.99 -21.12 -7.62
CA ILE A 231 5.69 -20.52 -7.26
C ILE A 231 4.56 -21.31 -7.91
N ASN A 232 3.50 -21.61 -7.16
CA ASN A 232 2.28 -22.20 -7.72
C ASN A 232 1.50 -21.11 -8.47
N ALA A 233 1.85 -20.92 -9.75
CA ALA A 233 1.28 -19.87 -10.58
C ALA A 233 0.52 -20.41 -11.79
N SER A 234 -0.52 -19.67 -12.22
CA SER A 234 -1.29 -19.94 -13.42
C SER A 234 -1.69 -18.63 -14.12
N ALA A 235 -1.91 -18.68 -15.42
CA ALA A 235 -2.39 -17.54 -16.20
C ALA A 235 -3.90 -17.64 -16.45
N THR A 236 -4.57 -16.51 -16.38
CA THR A 236 -5.98 -16.36 -16.71
C THR A 236 -6.16 -15.17 -17.64
N VAL A 237 -6.89 -15.36 -18.72
CA VAL A 237 -7.28 -14.30 -19.64
C VAL A 237 -8.78 -14.04 -19.45
N ALA A 238 -9.15 -12.80 -19.20
CA ALA A 238 -10.53 -12.39 -19.09
C ALA A 238 -10.83 -11.23 -20.06
N ARG A 239 -12.09 -11.06 -20.39
CA ARG A 239 -12.54 -9.93 -21.20
C ARG A 239 -12.99 -8.80 -20.29
N PHE A 240 -12.73 -7.60 -20.74
CA PHE A 240 -13.29 -6.40 -20.15
C PHE A 240 -14.84 -6.42 -20.20
N THR A 241 -15.50 -6.28 -19.07
CA THR A 241 -16.96 -6.49 -18.93
C THR A 241 -17.71 -5.30 -18.33
N SER A 242 -17.01 -4.33 -17.72
CA SER A 242 -17.64 -3.19 -17.07
C SER A 242 -17.25 -1.85 -17.70
N SER A 243 -17.84 -0.76 -17.23
CA SER A 243 -17.51 0.61 -17.66
C SER A 243 -16.12 1.07 -17.22
N SER A 244 -15.52 0.42 -16.21
CA SER A 244 -14.20 0.72 -15.67
C SER A 244 -13.30 -0.51 -15.69
N ILE A 245 -12.09 -0.35 -16.23
CA ILE A 245 -11.07 -1.39 -16.25
C ILE A 245 -10.68 -1.79 -14.83
N GLY A 246 -10.49 -0.82 -13.94
CA GLY A 246 -10.14 -1.07 -12.54
C GLY A 246 -11.20 -1.89 -11.82
N GLN A 247 -12.48 -1.64 -12.09
CA GLN A 247 -13.57 -2.46 -11.55
C GLN A 247 -13.56 -3.88 -12.14
N SER A 248 -13.36 -4.03 -13.46
CA SER A 248 -13.26 -5.35 -14.08
C SER A 248 -12.12 -6.19 -13.55
N ILE A 249 -10.94 -5.57 -13.33
CA ILE A 249 -9.78 -6.25 -12.73
C ILE A 249 -10.13 -6.75 -11.33
N GLN A 250 -10.68 -5.89 -10.48
CA GLN A 250 -11.01 -6.24 -9.10
C GLN A 250 -12.11 -7.31 -9.04
N GLN A 251 -13.17 -7.17 -9.85
CA GLN A 251 -14.26 -8.14 -9.91
C GLN A 251 -13.75 -9.50 -10.35
N THR A 252 -12.95 -9.56 -11.42
CA THR A 252 -12.37 -10.83 -11.88
C THR A 252 -11.42 -11.42 -10.83
N ALA A 253 -10.63 -10.59 -10.13
CA ALA A 253 -9.77 -11.06 -9.04
C ALA A 253 -10.61 -11.70 -7.92
N LEU A 254 -11.72 -11.07 -7.53
CA LEU A 254 -12.65 -11.61 -6.53
C LEU A 254 -13.32 -12.91 -6.99
N GLU A 255 -13.72 -13.00 -8.25
CA GLU A 255 -14.29 -14.22 -8.86
C GLU A 255 -13.27 -15.39 -8.86
N LEU A 256 -11.98 -15.08 -9.02
CA LEU A 256 -10.90 -16.05 -8.87
C LEU A 256 -10.62 -16.43 -7.39
N GLY A 257 -11.24 -15.73 -6.44
CA GLY A 257 -11.03 -15.93 -5.01
C GLY A 257 -9.72 -15.33 -4.52
N ALA A 258 -9.34 -14.18 -5.04
CA ALA A 258 -8.14 -13.45 -4.59
C ALA A 258 -8.33 -12.84 -3.20
N ASP A 259 -7.29 -12.96 -2.38
CA ASP A 259 -7.17 -12.25 -1.11
C ASP A 259 -6.49 -10.89 -1.29
N MET A 260 -5.65 -10.76 -2.32
CA MET A 260 -4.95 -9.52 -2.67
C MET A 260 -4.73 -9.41 -4.19
N LEU A 261 -4.87 -8.19 -4.71
CA LEU A 261 -4.51 -7.81 -6.07
C LEU A 261 -3.12 -7.14 -6.08
N VAL A 262 -2.30 -7.47 -7.07
CA VAL A 262 -1.02 -6.81 -7.36
C VAL A 262 -1.12 -6.17 -8.72
N MET A 263 -0.86 -4.87 -8.82
CA MET A 263 -0.92 -4.14 -10.09
C MET A 263 0.07 -2.99 -10.17
N GLY A 264 0.45 -2.63 -11.39
CA GLY A 264 1.18 -1.40 -11.65
C GLY A 264 0.28 -0.17 -11.51
N GLY A 265 0.79 0.87 -10.86
CA GLY A 265 0.20 2.19 -10.93
C GLY A 265 0.71 2.91 -12.18
N PHE A 266 -0.17 3.33 -13.10
CA PHE A 266 0.17 4.00 -14.36
C PHE A 266 1.10 3.26 -15.33
N GLY A 267 0.56 2.87 -16.47
CA GLY A 267 1.33 2.32 -17.60
C GLY A 267 1.69 3.34 -18.70
N HIS A 268 1.31 4.62 -18.60
CA HIS A 268 1.56 5.61 -19.63
C HIS A 268 2.35 6.82 -19.15
N SER A 269 3.30 7.26 -20.00
CA SER A 269 4.17 8.40 -19.80
C SER A 269 3.40 9.66 -19.38
N ARG A 270 3.91 10.31 -18.32
CA ARG A 270 3.55 11.66 -17.92
C ARG A 270 3.67 12.60 -19.12
N LEU A 271 2.57 13.03 -19.68
CA LEU A 271 2.48 14.28 -20.42
C LEU A 271 1.39 15.12 -19.76
N ARG A 272 1.85 15.97 -18.88
CA ARG A 272 1.37 17.28 -18.44
C ARG A 272 -0.01 17.46 -17.82
N ASP A 273 -0.92 16.52 -17.80
CA ASP A 273 -2.18 16.68 -17.07
C ASP A 273 -2.47 15.40 -16.31
N PHE A 274 -2.81 15.52 -15.03
CA PHE A 274 -3.13 14.46 -14.06
C PHE A 274 -4.33 13.59 -14.49
N VAL A 275 -4.20 12.89 -15.59
CA VAL A 275 -5.20 11.90 -15.99
C VAL A 275 -4.72 10.55 -15.50
N LEU A 276 -5.31 10.10 -14.41
CA LEU A 276 -5.18 8.74 -13.89
C LEU A 276 -5.53 7.74 -15.02
N GLY A 277 -4.70 6.73 -15.25
CA GLY A 277 -5.06 5.65 -16.18
C GLY A 277 -6.31 4.94 -15.68
N GLY A 278 -7.24 4.59 -16.57
CA GLY A 278 -8.55 4.05 -16.21
C GLY A 278 -8.53 2.86 -15.26
N ALA A 279 -7.46 2.04 -15.27
CA ALA A 279 -7.30 0.94 -14.33
C ALA A 279 -7.01 1.42 -12.90
N THR A 280 -6.02 2.30 -12.74
CA THR A 280 -5.64 2.84 -11.42
C THR A 280 -6.75 3.69 -10.83
N ASP A 281 -7.36 4.56 -11.64
CA ASP A 281 -8.47 5.40 -11.25
C ASP A 281 -9.66 4.57 -10.72
N GLY A 282 -10.10 3.59 -11.49
CA GLY A 282 -11.22 2.74 -11.09
C GLY A 282 -10.95 1.86 -9.87
N VAL A 283 -9.67 1.54 -9.56
CA VAL A 283 -9.33 0.86 -8.32
C VAL A 283 -9.35 1.82 -7.13
N LEU A 284 -8.77 3.02 -7.28
CA LEU A 284 -8.73 4.02 -6.21
C LEU A 284 -10.10 4.66 -5.93
N GLU A 285 -10.99 4.69 -6.92
CA GLU A 285 -12.37 5.14 -6.73
C GLU A 285 -13.15 4.25 -5.76
N ASN A 286 -12.99 2.94 -5.86
CA ASN A 286 -13.67 1.98 -4.99
C ASN A 286 -12.84 0.71 -4.83
N PRO A 287 -11.89 0.65 -3.91
CA PRO A 287 -11.14 -0.57 -3.62
C PRO A 287 -12.07 -1.66 -3.08
N MET A 288 -12.04 -2.86 -3.67
CA MET A 288 -12.92 -3.97 -3.31
C MET A 288 -12.20 -5.05 -2.49
N LEU A 289 -10.87 -5.11 -2.59
CA LEU A 289 -9.96 -6.02 -1.88
C LEU A 289 -8.63 -5.29 -1.64
N PRO A 290 -7.72 -5.82 -0.80
CA PRO A 290 -6.38 -5.25 -0.66
C PRO A 290 -5.65 -5.21 -2.00
N VAL A 291 -5.04 -4.06 -2.34
CA VAL A 291 -4.34 -3.86 -3.62
C VAL A 291 -2.93 -3.35 -3.39
N LEU A 292 -1.93 -4.14 -3.80
CA LEU A 292 -0.55 -3.66 -3.87
C LEU A 292 -0.34 -2.93 -5.18
N MET A 293 0.12 -1.69 -5.10
CA MET A 293 0.47 -0.86 -6.24
C MET A 293 1.93 -0.43 -6.20
N SER A 294 2.57 -0.44 -7.37
CA SER A 294 3.93 0.10 -7.58
C SER A 294 3.96 0.97 -8.84
N HIS A 295 4.75 2.06 -8.80
CA HIS A 295 4.88 3.01 -9.91
C HIS A 295 6.34 3.19 -10.33
#